data_9deccf7f77cfc6fadd34d9faa5039cc5
#
_entry.id   9deccf7f77cfc6fadd34d9faa5039cc5
#
_cell.length_a   1.000
_cell.length_b   1.000
_cell.length_c   1.000
_cell.angle_alpha   90.00
_cell.angle_beta   90.00
_cell.angle_gamma   90.00
#
_symmetry.space_group_name_H-M   'P 1'
#
loop_
_entity.id
_entity.type
_entity.pdbx_description
1 polymer ?
#
loop_
_entity_poly.entity_id
_entity_poly.type
_entity_poly.pdbx_seq_one_letter_code
_entity_poly.pdbx_strand_id
1 'polypeptide(L)'
;LYRKGLQKDGTAPCLLYGYGSYGISIPASFSVSRLSLVDRGFVYAIAHIRGGQERGYRWYTQGRLLNKMNTFTDFIAAGEHLAEAGYTSRGEITAHGGSAGGMLMGAVANLAPSLFKGLIAEVAFVDVLNTILDETLPLTPPEWLEWGNPIEDKDAYEMIASYSPYDNVRRQAYPHIFALAGLTDPRVTYWEPAKWIAKLREFST
;
A
#
# COMPACT_ATOMS: atom_id res chain seq x y z
N LEU A 1 -3.01 15.75 -9.54
CA LEU A 1 -3.23 16.05 -10.95
C LEU A 1 -4.70 15.86 -11.28
N TYR A 2 -5.32 16.84 -11.91
CA TYR A 2 -6.73 16.79 -12.28
C TYR A 2 -7.01 17.71 -13.47
N ARG A 3 -8.15 17.51 -14.11
CA ARG A 3 -8.57 18.29 -15.28
C ARG A 3 -8.89 19.74 -14.89
N LYS A 4 -8.51 20.71 -15.72
CA LYS A 4 -8.91 22.11 -15.55
C LYS A 4 -10.44 22.21 -15.47
N GLY A 5 -10.95 22.91 -14.46
CA GLY A 5 -12.39 23.07 -14.24
C GLY A 5 -13.03 21.98 -13.41
N LEU A 6 -12.24 21.07 -12.79
CA LEU A 6 -12.75 20.12 -11.81
C LEU A 6 -13.58 20.85 -10.75
N GLN A 7 -14.81 20.40 -10.55
CA GLN A 7 -15.63 20.83 -9.40
C GLN A 7 -15.24 19.97 -8.20
N LYS A 8 -14.94 20.62 -7.08
CA LYS A 8 -14.61 19.93 -5.83
C LYS A 8 -15.89 19.62 -5.05
N ASP A 9 -16.73 18.78 -5.64
CA ASP A 9 -18.03 18.36 -5.11
C ASP A 9 -18.03 16.89 -4.63
N GLY A 10 -16.86 16.25 -4.62
CA GLY A 10 -16.69 14.87 -4.20
C GLY A 10 -17.07 13.81 -5.24
N THR A 11 -17.51 14.20 -6.43
CA THR A 11 -18.04 13.23 -7.42
C THR A 11 -16.98 12.59 -8.32
N ALA A 12 -15.79 13.19 -8.40
CA ALA A 12 -14.74 12.67 -9.28
C ALA A 12 -14.12 11.37 -8.74
N PRO A 13 -13.94 10.34 -9.58
CA PRO A 13 -13.16 9.17 -9.20
C PRO A 13 -11.70 9.55 -8.96
N CYS A 14 -11.05 8.90 -8.01
CA CYS A 14 -9.67 9.19 -7.66
C CYS A 14 -8.81 7.92 -7.78
N LEU A 15 -7.61 8.06 -8.36
CA LEU A 15 -6.54 7.08 -8.21
C LEU A 15 -5.48 7.65 -7.28
N LEU A 16 -5.28 6.99 -6.14
CA LEU A 16 -4.28 7.35 -5.14
C LEU A 16 -3.13 6.34 -5.17
N TYR A 17 -1.94 6.81 -5.55
CA TYR A 17 -0.73 5.99 -5.61
C TYR A 17 0.14 6.22 -4.37
N GLY A 18 0.74 5.13 -3.87
CA GLY A 18 1.73 5.18 -2.79
C GLY A 18 2.73 4.04 -2.81
N TYR A 19 3.87 4.27 -2.15
CA TYR A 19 4.93 3.26 -1.98
C TYR A 19 5.36 3.16 -0.51
N GLY A 20 6.14 4.13 -0.01
CA GLY A 20 6.42 4.33 1.41
C GLY A 20 7.43 3.37 2.02
N SER A 21 8.48 2.97 1.29
CA SER A 21 9.52 2.06 1.80
C SER A 21 10.88 2.37 1.20
N TYR A 22 11.95 1.90 1.84
CA TYR A 22 13.35 1.98 1.41
C TYR A 22 13.87 3.41 1.19
N GLY A 23 13.19 4.43 1.67
CA GLY A 23 13.54 5.82 1.39
C GLY A 23 13.33 6.21 -0.08
N ILE A 24 12.55 5.46 -0.84
CA ILE A 24 12.28 5.75 -2.25
C ILE A 24 11.30 6.91 -2.34
N SER A 25 11.75 8.00 -3.02
CA SER A 25 10.91 9.16 -3.34
C SER A 25 10.18 8.93 -4.66
N ILE A 26 8.87 9.14 -4.64
CA ILE A 26 8.03 9.02 -5.84
C ILE A 26 7.93 10.39 -6.53
N PRO A 27 8.56 10.57 -7.71
CA PRO A 27 8.57 11.87 -8.35
C PRO A 27 7.22 12.23 -8.97
N ALA A 28 6.89 13.53 -8.94
CA ALA A 28 5.76 14.08 -9.67
C ALA A 28 6.11 14.32 -11.15
N SER A 29 6.66 13.31 -11.82
CA SER A 29 7.09 13.37 -13.22
C SER A 29 5.91 13.36 -14.19
N PHE A 30 6.13 13.82 -15.41
CA PHE A 30 5.18 13.69 -16.51
C PHE A 30 4.93 12.19 -16.83
N SER A 31 3.68 11.84 -17.12
CA SER A 31 3.30 10.48 -17.50
C SER A 31 2.06 10.51 -18.40
N VAL A 32 2.18 9.91 -19.58
CA VAL A 32 1.07 9.79 -20.54
C VAL A 32 -0.07 8.95 -19.97
N SER A 33 0.25 7.88 -19.25
CA SER A 33 -0.76 7.02 -18.63
C SER A 33 -1.60 7.77 -17.58
N ARG A 34 -0.98 8.67 -16.81
CA ARG A 34 -1.71 9.53 -15.86
C ARG A 34 -2.64 10.50 -16.57
N LEU A 35 -2.21 11.08 -17.70
CA LEU A 35 -3.07 11.95 -18.50
C LEU A 35 -4.28 11.23 -19.04
N SER A 36 -4.14 9.97 -19.46
CA SER A 36 -5.27 9.15 -19.92
C SER A 36 -6.37 9.00 -18.85
N LEU A 37 -6.01 8.91 -17.57
CA LEU A 37 -6.96 8.89 -16.45
C LEU A 37 -7.59 10.26 -16.23
N VAL A 38 -6.77 11.31 -16.25
CA VAL A 38 -7.23 12.70 -16.05
C VAL A 38 -8.22 13.12 -17.16
N ASP A 39 -7.96 12.72 -18.41
CA ASP A 39 -8.87 12.98 -19.53
C ASP A 39 -10.22 12.29 -19.36
N ARG A 40 -10.28 11.18 -18.63
CA ARG A 40 -11.50 10.48 -18.23
C ARG A 40 -12.17 11.03 -16.98
N GLY A 41 -11.67 12.14 -16.42
CA GLY A 41 -12.23 12.82 -15.26
C GLY A 41 -11.69 12.35 -13.91
N PHE A 42 -10.68 11.48 -13.89
CA PHE A 42 -10.04 11.08 -12.63
C PHE A 42 -9.22 12.20 -12.01
N VAL A 43 -9.22 12.25 -10.70
CA VAL A 43 -8.14 12.85 -9.92
C VAL A 43 -7.03 11.82 -9.77
N TYR A 44 -5.79 12.17 -10.11
CA TYR A 44 -4.62 11.33 -9.86
C TYR A 44 -3.79 11.94 -8.74
N ALA A 45 -3.63 11.24 -7.64
CA ALA A 45 -2.86 11.68 -6.49
C ALA A 45 -1.69 10.74 -6.20
N ILE A 46 -0.58 11.29 -5.72
CA ILE A 46 0.57 10.56 -5.18
C ILE A 46 0.71 10.96 -3.73
N ALA A 47 0.66 9.99 -2.82
CA ALA A 47 0.87 10.23 -1.41
C ALA A 47 2.37 10.07 -1.08
N HIS A 48 3.02 11.17 -0.67
CA HIS A 48 4.40 11.19 -0.19
C HIS A 48 4.45 10.85 1.30
N ILE A 49 4.26 9.57 1.58
CA ILE A 49 4.11 9.02 2.93
C ILE A 49 5.44 8.71 3.58
N ARG A 50 5.46 8.62 4.93
CA ARG A 50 6.66 8.19 5.68
C ARG A 50 7.07 6.79 5.25
N GLY A 51 8.39 6.54 5.29
CA GLY A 51 9.04 5.38 4.68
C GLY A 51 9.61 5.66 3.29
N GLY A 52 9.08 6.69 2.56
CA GLY A 52 9.77 7.39 1.49
C GLY A 52 10.72 8.45 2.03
N GLN A 53 11.37 9.20 1.16
CA GLN A 53 12.35 10.23 1.53
C GLN A 53 12.03 11.62 0.94
N GLU A 54 10.79 11.84 0.51
CA GLU A 54 10.38 13.09 -0.14
C GLU A 54 10.54 14.33 0.76
N ARG A 55 10.53 14.14 2.07
CA ARG A 55 10.78 15.20 3.06
C ARG A 55 12.09 15.00 3.82
N GLY A 56 13.08 14.32 3.20
CA GLY A 56 14.39 14.06 3.76
C GLY A 56 14.49 12.77 4.57
N TYR A 57 15.70 12.47 5.06
CA TYR A 57 16.02 11.20 5.72
C TYR A 57 15.17 10.90 6.95
N ARG A 58 14.78 11.92 7.70
CA ARG A 58 13.90 11.75 8.86
C ARG A 58 12.51 11.21 8.46
N TRP A 59 12.03 11.57 7.27
CA TRP A 59 10.76 11.07 6.74
C TRP A 59 10.82 9.56 6.50
N TYR A 60 11.95 9.06 6.00
CA TYR A 60 12.24 7.65 5.85
C TYR A 60 12.31 6.92 7.20
N THR A 61 13.15 7.39 8.14
CA THR A 61 13.36 6.72 9.41
C THR A 61 12.11 6.65 10.29
N GLN A 62 11.18 7.58 10.10
CA GLN A 62 9.88 7.59 10.79
C GLN A 62 8.82 6.68 10.14
N GLY A 63 9.15 5.97 9.07
CA GLY A 63 8.25 5.03 8.38
C GLY A 63 8.88 3.65 8.17
N ARG A 64 9.91 3.27 8.93
CA ARG A 64 10.55 1.94 8.88
C ARG A 64 10.69 1.31 10.26
N LEU A 65 11.02 0.02 10.29
CA LEU A 65 11.19 -0.75 11.54
C LEU A 65 9.97 -0.57 12.46
N LEU A 66 10.19 -0.26 13.74
CA LEU A 66 9.14 -0.06 14.73
C LEU A 66 8.21 1.16 14.44
N ASN A 67 8.56 1.97 13.45
CA ASN A 67 7.72 3.09 13.00
C ASN A 67 6.89 2.78 11.73
N LYS A 68 6.88 1.54 11.27
CA LYS A 68 6.26 1.16 9.97
C LYS A 68 4.78 1.49 9.87
N MET A 69 4.04 1.43 10.95
CA MET A 69 2.61 1.81 10.98
C MET A 69 2.35 3.23 10.49
N ASN A 70 3.31 4.14 10.64
CA ASN A 70 3.18 5.51 10.14
C ASN A 70 3.00 5.59 8.61
N THR A 71 3.58 4.66 7.85
CA THR A 71 3.39 4.57 6.40
C THR A 71 1.91 4.38 6.05
N PHE A 72 1.25 3.47 6.75
CA PHE A 72 -0.14 3.10 6.48
C PHE A 72 -1.12 4.19 6.94
N THR A 73 -0.90 4.73 8.12
CA THR A 73 -1.74 5.84 8.65
C THR A 73 -1.61 7.11 7.83
N ASP A 74 -0.41 7.42 7.32
CA ASP A 74 -0.21 8.57 6.42
C ASP A 74 -0.97 8.40 5.09
N PHE A 75 -0.98 7.18 4.53
CA PHE A 75 -1.71 6.91 3.30
C PHE A 75 -3.23 7.01 3.48
N ILE A 76 -3.74 6.47 4.58
CA ILE A 76 -5.15 6.62 4.95
C ILE A 76 -5.50 8.10 5.13
N ALA A 77 -4.69 8.85 5.86
CA ALA A 77 -4.90 10.29 6.07
C ALA A 77 -4.88 11.09 4.75
N ALA A 78 -4.03 10.70 3.79
CA ALA A 78 -4.03 11.31 2.46
C ALA A 78 -5.36 11.05 1.71
N GLY A 79 -5.87 9.83 1.77
CA GLY A 79 -7.18 9.49 1.19
C GLY A 79 -8.34 10.25 1.85
N GLU A 80 -8.35 10.33 3.18
CA GLU A 80 -9.35 11.09 3.93
C GLU A 80 -9.31 12.58 3.55
N HIS A 81 -8.10 13.16 3.48
CA HIS A 81 -7.93 14.56 3.08
C HIS A 81 -8.47 14.83 1.67
N LEU A 82 -8.25 13.91 0.71
CA LEU A 82 -8.79 14.08 -0.65
C LEU A 82 -10.32 14.09 -0.66
N ALA A 83 -10.94 13.27 0.18
CA ALA A 83 -12.40 13.25 0.34
C ALA A 83 -12.91 14.51 1.05
N GLU A 84 -12.32 14.91 2.17
CA GLU A 84 -12.67 16.11 2.92
C GLU A 84 -12.51 17.40 2.12
N ALA A 85 -11.47 17.48 1.28
CA ALA A 85 -11.20 18.60 0.38
C ALA A 85 -12.10 18.62 -0.88
N GLY A 86 -13.00 17.65 -1.03
CA GLY A 86 -13.94 17.55 -2.13
C GLY A 86 -13.35 17.11 -3.47
N TYR A 87 -12.10 16.63 -3.51
CA TYR A 87 -11.52 16.09 -4.74
C TYR A 87 -12.17 14.78 -5.18
N THR A 88 -12.68 14.01 -4.24
CA THR A 88 -13.38 12.73 -4.41
C THR A 88 -14.24 12.50 -3.17
N SER A 89 -14.79 11.30 -3.00
CA SER A 89 -15.47 10.92 -1.76
C SER A 89 -14.95 9.57 -1.24
N ARG A 90 -15.23 9.30 0.04
CA ARG A 90 -14.97 7.97 0.64
C ARG A 90 -15.70 6.90 -0.18
N GLY A 91 -15.03 5.78 -0.43
CA GLY A 91 -15.57 4.70 -1.25
C GLY A 91 -15.49 4.95 -2.78
N GLU A 92 -14.92 6.08 -3.22
CA GLU A 92 -14.65 6.35 -4.65
C GLU A 92 -13.15 6.39 -4.99
N ILE A 93 -12.28 6.16 -4.01
CA ILE A 93 -10.83 6.10 -4.18
C ILE A 93 -10.40 4.70 -4.63
N THR A 94 -9.75 4.60 -5.78
CA THR A 94 -8.96 3.42 -6.13
C THR A 94 -7.51 3.66 -5.70
N ALA A 95 -6.98 2.82 -4.82
CA ALA A 95 -5.58 2.91 -4.41
C ALA A 95 -4.71 1.95 -5.23
N HIS A 96 -3.44 2.33 -5.45
CA HIS A 96 -2.50 1.58 -6.26
C HIS A 96 -1.11 1.57 -5.63
N GLY A 97 -0.50 0.40 -5.58
CA GLY A 97 0.88 0.22 -5.13
C GLY A 97 1.46 -1.12 -5.55
N GLY A 98 2.76 -1.14 -5.78
CA GLY A 98 3.48 -2.35 -6.21
C GLY A 98 4.57 -2.77 -5.23
N SER A 99 4.91 -4.06 -5.17
CA SER A 99 5.96 -4.61 -4.30
C SER A 99 5.69 -4.26 -2.82
N ALA A 100 6.58 -3.52 -2.16
CA ALA A 100 6.32 -2.96 -0.82
C ALA A 100 5.11 -1.99 -0.81
N GLY A 101 4.81 -1.31 -1.93
CA GLY A 101 3.55 -0.58 -2.11
C GLY A 101 2.33 -1.50 -2.22
N GLY A 102 2.52 -2.75 -2.64
CA GLY A 102 1.49 -3.79 -2.58
C GLY A 102 1.20 -4.23 -1.15
N MET A 103 2.22 -4.30 -0.28
CA MET A 103 2.03 -4.45 1.18
C MET A 103 1.20 -3.29 1.74
N LEU A 104 1.50 -2.05 1.34
CA LEU A 104 0.69 -0.89 1.70
C LEU A 104 -0.78 -1.11 1.32
N MET A 105 -1.06 -1.60 0.12
CA MET A 105 -2.44 -1.90 -0.33
C MET A 105 -3.11 -2.93 0.57
N GLY A 106 -2.41 -4.00 0.92
CA GLY A 106 -2.92 -5.04 1.81
C GLY A 106 -3.17 -4.55 3.24
N ALA A 107 -2.26 -3.74 3.78
CA ALA A 107 -2.41 -3.16 5.12
C ALA A 107 -3.61 -2.20 5.19
N VAL A 108 -3.78 -1.30 4.22
CA VAL A 108 -4.92 -0.37 4.23
C VAL A 108 -6.25 -1.04 3.92
N ALA A 109 -6.24 -2.18 3.19
CA ALA A 109 -7.42 -3.03 3.04
C ALA A 109 -7.95 -3.54 4.38
N ASN A 110 -7.04 -3.90 5.29
CA ASN A 110 -7.40 -4.36 6.64
C ASN A 110 -7.81 -3.19 7.57
N LEU A 111 -7.10 -2.06 7.48
CA LEU A 111 -7.22 -0.94 8.42
C LEU A 111 -8.37 0.02 8.10
N ALA A 112 -8.62 0.30 6.81
CA ALA A 112 -9.60 1.29 6.37
C ALA A 112 -10.35 0.83 5.10
N PRO A 113 -11.00 -0.35 5.11
CA PRO A 113 -11.62 -0.93 3.90
C PRO A 113 -12.68 -0.02 3.28
N SER A 114 -13.45 0.70 4.08
CA SER A 114 -14.54 1.56 3.61
C SER A 114 -14.08 2.87 2.95
N LEU A 115 -12.79 3.21 3.05
CA LEU A 115 -12.23 4.40 2.40
C LEU A 115 -12.07 4.19 0.90
N PHE A 116 -11.82 2.95 0.49
CA PHE A 116 -11.45 2.61 -0.86
C PHE A 116 -12.56 1.88 -1.60
N LYS A 117 -12.76 2.23 -2.88
CA LYS A 117 -13.60 1.48 -3.83
C LYS A 117 -12.90 0.23 -4.33
N GLY A 118 -11.60 0.37 -4.60
CA GLY A 118 -10.78 -0.71 -5.09
C GLY A 118 -9.29 -0.53 -4.77
N LEU A 119 -8.56 -1.62 -4.81
CA LEU A 119 -7.11 -1.66 -4.60
C LEU A 119 -6.45 -2.40 -5.74
N ILE A 120 -5.41 -1.82 -6.30
CA ILE A 120 -4.54 -2.46 -7.30
C ILE A 120 -3.22 -2.78 -6.60
N ALA A 121 -2.95 -4.06 -6.41
CA ALA A 121 -1.80 -4.58 -5.70
C ALA A 121 -0.90 -5.36 -6.68
N GLU A 122 0.15 -4.70 -7.19
CA GLU A 122 1.06 -5.30 -8.16
C GLU A 122 2.22 -5.98 -7.45
N VAL A 123 2.49 -7.25 -7.82
CA VAL A 123 3.58 -8.07 -7.24
C VAL A 123 3.68 -7.87 -5.73
N ALA A 124 2.55 -8.01 -5.05
CA ALA A 124 2.33 -7.50 -3.72
C ALA A 124 3.03 -8.33 -2.63
N PHE A 125 3.85 -7.67 -1.82
CA PHE A 125 4.52 -8.22 -0.64
C PHE A 125 3.52 -8.28 0.53
N VAL A 126 2.70 -9.34 0.60
CA VAL A 126 1.55 -9.43 1.50
C VAL A 126 1.60 -10.55 2.55
N ASP A 127 2.53 -11.48 2.43
CA ASP A 127 2.80 -12.53 3.42
C ASP A 127 4.06 -12.19 4.24
N VAL A 128 4.12 -10.93 4.69
CA VAL A 128 5.33 -10.28 5.21
C VAL A 128 5.94 -11.06 6.36
N LEU A 129 5.15 -11.43 7.36
CA LEU A 129 5.65 -12.11 8.55
C LEU A 129 6.31 -13.45 8.20
N ASN A 130 5.63 -14.28 7.41
CA ASN A 130 6.16 -15.59 7.03
C ASN A 130 7.42 -15.45 6.16
N THR A 131 7.43 -14.52 5.20
CA THR A 131 8.58 -14.30 4.33
C THR A 131 9.80 -13.79 5.11
N ILE A 132 9.62 -12.86 6.05
CA ILE A 132 10.73 -12.30 6.83
C ILE A 132 11.21 -13.25 7.95
N LEU A 133 10.42 -14.27 8.30
CA LEU A 133 10.84 -15.37 9.19
C LEU A 133 11.62 -16.47 8.46
N ASP A 134 11.58 -16.53 7.13
CA ASP A 134 12.25 -17.57 6.35
C ASP A 134 13.63 -17.10 5.86
N GLU A 135 14.66 -17.31 6.67
CA GLU A 135 16.06 -16.95 6.33
C GLU A 135 16.65 -17.73 5.16
N THR A 136 15.98 -18.80 4.69
CA THR A 136 16.40 -19.55 3.50
C THR A 136 16.08 -18.82 2.20
N LEU A 137 15.17 -17.86 2.23
CA LEU A 137 14.88 -17.00 1.10
C LEU A 137 16.02 -15.97 0.91
N PRO A 138 16.57 -15.84 -0.30
CA PRO A 138 17.81 -15.09 -0.52
C PRO A 138 17.68 -13.58 -0.22
N LEU A 139 16.50 -13.03 -0.25
CA LEU A 139 16.26 -11.61 0.07
C LEU A 139 15.94 -11.37 1.54
N THR A 140 15.52 -12.37 2.31
CA THR A 140 15.08 -12.17 3.70
C THR A 140 16.16 -11.56 4.59
N PRO A 141 17.41 -12.08 4.69
CA PRO A 141 18.41 -11.48 5.57
C PRO A 141 18.73 -10.01 5.27
N PRO A 142 18.95 -9.58 4.00
CA PRO A 142 19.16 -8.16 3.70
C PRO A 142 17.93 -7.27 3.97
N GLU A 143 16.72 -7.81 3.89
CA GLU A 143 15.47 -7.09 4.15
C GLU A 143 15.24 -6.77 5.64
N TRP A 144 15.90 -7.47 6.56
CA TRP A 144 15.82 -7.15 7.99
C TRP A 144 16.27 -5.72 8.32
N LEU A 145 17.11 -5.12 7.48
CA LEU A 145 17.49 -3.71 7.66
C LEU A 145 16.29 -2.76 7.47
N GLU A 146 15.30 -3.12 6.67
CA GLU A 146 14.11 -2.31 6.41
C GLU A 146 12.97 -2.65 7.39
N TRP A 147 12.71 -3.95 7.60
CA TRP A 147 11.54 -4.43 8.34
C TRP A 147 11.81 -4.77 9.81
N GLY A 148 13.04 -5.13 10.15
CA GLY A 148 13.44 -5.74 11.43
C GLY A 148 13.65 -7.24 11.29
N ASN A 149 14.42 -7.82 12.22
CA ASN A 149 14.65 -9.27 12.28
C ASN A 149 13.70 -9.92 13.30
N PRO A 150 12.57 -10.52 12.86
CA PRO A 150 11.59 -11.10 13.78
C PRO A 150 12.07 -12.42 14.43
N ILE A 151 13.18 -12.99 13.98
CA ILE A 151 13.75 -14.21 14.55
C ILE A 151 14.47 -13.89 15.87
N GLU A 152 15.20 -12.77 15.91
CA GLU A 152 16.04 -12.37 17.03
C GLU A 152 15.42 -11.29 17.91
N ASP A 153 14.51 -10.49 17.35
CA ASP A 153 13.91 -9.32 18.02
C ASP A 153 12.38 -9.47 18.13
N LYS A 154 11.91 -9.63 19.36
CA LYS A 154 10.49 -9.76 19.67
C LYS A 154 9.69 -8.51 19.28
N ASP A 155 10.24 -7.32 19.46
CA ASP A 155 9.54 -6.06 19.10
C ASP A 155 9.38 -5.96 17.58
N ALA A 156 10.39 -6.40 16.82
CA ALA A 156 10.30 -6.51 15.37
C ALA A 156 9.22 -7.53 14.94
N TYR A 157 9.17 -8.68 15.61
CA TYR A 157 8.11 -9.68 15.35
C TYR A 157 6.73 -9.10 15.59
N GLU A 158 6.49 -8.51 16.75
CA GLU A 158 5.20 -7.93 17.13
C GLU A 158 4.79 -6.79 16.17
N MET A 159 5.75 -5.95 15.78
CA MET A 159 5.51 -4.89 14.81
C MET A 159 5.11 -5.45 13.45
N ILE A 160 5.86 -6.39 12.88
CA ILE A 160 5.55 -7.00 11.58
C ILE A 160 4.20 -7.73 11.65
N ALA A 161 3.95 -8.50 12.70
CA ALA A 161 2.68 -9.20 12.90
C ALA A 161 1.49 -8.24 12.95
N SER A 162 1.67 -7.02 13.48
CA SER A 162 0.61 -6.03 13.61
C SER A 162 0.10 -5.48 12.27
N TYR A 163 0.92 -5.52 11.22
CA TYR A 163 0.54 -4.98 9.91
C TYR A 163 0.62 -5.97 8.75
N SER A 164 1.25 -7.14 8.91
CA SER A 164 1.37 -8.15 7.83
C SER A 164 0.01 -8.43 7.21
N PRO A 165 -0.20 -8.10 5.92
CA PRO A 165 -1.54 -8.11 5.32
C PRO A 165 -2.23 -9.46 5.42
N TYR A 166 -1.54 -10.55 5.11
CA TYR A 166 -2.10 -11.90 5.16
C TYR A 166 -2.55 -12.28 6.57
N ASP A 167 -1.75 -11.95 7.59
CA ASP A 167 -2.01 -12.34 8.97
C ASP A 167 -3.18 -11.56 9.57
N ASN A 168 -3.40 -10.33 9.12
CA ASN A 168 -4.45 -9.44 9.60
C ASN A 168 -5.76 -9.49 8.79
N VAL A 169 -5.92 -10.43 7.86
CA VAL A 169 -7.21 -10.67 7.21
C VAL A 169 -8.23 -11.14 8.26
N ARG A 170 -9.33 -10.42 8.36
CA ARG A 170 -10.43 -10.70 9.30
C ARG A 170 -11.78 -10.64 8.60
N ARG A 171 -12.83 -11.13 9.26
CA ARG A 171 -14.18 -11.08 8.70
C ARG A 171 -14.71 -9.65 8.67
N GLN A 172 -14.76 -9.06 7.48
CA GLN A 172 -15.26 -7.72 7.22
C GLN A 172 -15.55 -7.52 5.72
N ALA A 173 -16.26 -6.43 5.38
CA ALA A 173 -16.39 -6.02 3.99
C ALA A 173 -15.05 -5.44 3.49
N TYR A 174 -14.53 -6.00 2.39
CA TYR A 174 -13.32 -5.52 1.73
C TYR A 174 -13.68 -4.76 0.44
N PRO A 175 -12.87 -3.76 0.02
CA PRO A 175 -13.01 -3.17 -1.30
C PRO A 175 -12.74 -4.19 -2.41
N HIS A 176 -13.02 -3.84 -3.66
CA HIS A 176 -12.59 -4.66 -4.79
C HIS A 176 -11.07 -4.73 -4.85
N ILE A 177 -10.49 -5.91 -4.98
CA ILE A 177 -9.04 -6.09 -5.00
C ILE A 177 -8.62 -6.75 -6.31
N PHE A 178 -7.71 -6.09 -7.03
CA PHE A 178 -7.04 -6.60 -8.21
C PHE A 178 -5.58 -6.85 -7.88
N ALA A 179 -5.19 -8.12 -7.72
CA ALA A 179 -3.83 -8.52 -7.41
C ALA A 179 -3.15 -9.09 -8.66
N LEU A 180 -1.95 -8.60 -8.94
CA LEU A 180 -1.07 -9.06 -10.02
C LEU A 180 0.14 -9.76 -9.41
N ALA A 181 0.57 -10.86 -10.04
CA ALA A 181 1.75 -11.62 -9.63
C ALA A 181 2.49 -12.16 -10.86
N GLY A 182 3.81 -12.26 -10.76
CA GLY A 182 4.65 -12.93 -11.74
C GLY A 182 5.01 -14.34 -11.26
N LEU A 183 4.75 -15.38 -12.05
CA LEU A 183 5.04 -16.78 -11.68
C LEU A 183 6.53 -17.00 -11.38
N THR A 184 7.39 -16.27 -12.07
CA THR A 184 8.86 -16.37 -11.97
C THR A 184 9.48 -15.14 -11.31
N ASP A 185 8.71 -14.35 -10.56
CA ASP A 185 9.22 -13.18 -9.84
C ASP A 185 10.25 -13.63 -8.79
N PRO A 186 11.52 -13.16 -8.88
CA PRO A 186 12.56 -13.58 -7.96
C PRO A 186 12.56 -12.80 -6.64
N ARG A 187 11.75 -11.74 -6.51
CA ARG A 187 11.71 -10.84 -5.35
C ARG A 187 10.49 -11.07 -4.47
N VAL A 188 9.32 -11.03 -5.09
CA VAL A 188 8.05 -11.28 -4.40
C VAL A 188 7.45 -12.55 -4.97
N THR A 189 7.44 -13.58 -4.20
CA THR A 189 6.99 -14.90 -4.63
C THR A 189 5.50 -14.88 -4.95
N TYR A 190 5.11 -15.51 -6.06
CA TYR A 190 3.73 -15.48 -6.57
C TYR A 190 2.69 -16.06 -5.60
N TRP A 191 3.12 -16.92 -4.68
CA TRP A 191 2.21 -17.52 -3.70
C TRP A 191 1.75 -16.53 -2.63
N GLU A 192 2.47 -15.44 -2.36
CA GLU A 192 2.04 -14.43 -1.40
C GLU A 192 0.69 -13.80 -1.80
N PRO A 193 0.56 -13.13 -2.96
CA PRO A 193 -0.73 -12.60 -3.37
C PRO A 193 -1.76 -13.70 -3.65
N ALA A 194 -1.37 -14.89 -4.09
CA ALA A 194 -2.30 -16.01 -4.31
C ALA A 194 -2.95 -16.48 -3.00
N LYS A 195 -2.14 -16.71 -1.95
CA LYS A 195 -2.63 -17.07 -0.60
C LYS A 195 -3.51 -15.96 -0.02
N TRP A 196 -3.07 -14.73 -0.15
CA TRP A 196 -3.78 -13.56 0.36
C TRP A 196 -5.17 -13.43 -0.26
N ILE A 197 -5.29 -13.53 -1.58
CA ILE A 197 -6.60 -13.50 -2.27
C ILE A 197 -7.48 -14.68 -1.87
N ALA A 198 -6.91 -15.88 -1.71
CA ALA A 198 -7.67 -17.04 -1.24
C ALA A 198 -8.27 -16.79 0.15
N LYS A 199 -7.47 -16.27 1.09
CA LYS A 199 -7.92 -15.92 2.44
C LYS A 199 -8.96 -14.80 2.43
N LEU A 200 -8.76 -13.75 1.63
CA LEU A 200 -9.74 -12.67 1.49
C LEU A 200 -11.11 -13.18 1.01
N ARG A 201 -11.15 -14.11 0.04
CA ARG A 201 -12.40 -14.70 -0.45
C ARG A 201 -13.15 -15.49 0.61
N GLU A 202 -12.43 -16.08 1.55
CA GLU A 202 -13.06 -16.82 2.68
C GLU A 202 -13.62 -15.85 3.73
N PHE A 203 -12.94 -14.73 3.98
CA PHE A 203 -13.24 -13.82 5.08
C PHE A 203 -14.07 -12.59 4.67
N SER A 204 -14.17 -12.26 3.37
CA SER A 204 -14.97 -11.13 2.89
C SER A 204 -16.47 -11.38 3.09
N THR A 205 -17.18 -10.34 3.54
CA THR A 205 -18.64 -10.39 3.79
C THR A 205 -19.39 -9.49 2.83
#